data_0f06422efe64f49f3ba908d6660703a6
#
_entry.id   0f06422efe64f49f3ba908d6660703a6
#
_cell.length_a   1.000
_cell.length_b   1.000
_cell.length_c   1.000
_cell.angle_alpha   90.00
_cell.angle_beta   90.00
_cell.angle_gamma   90.00
#
_symmetry.space_group_name_H-M   'P 1'
#
loop_
_entity.id
_entity.type
_entity.pdbx_description
1 polymer ?
#
loop_
_entity_poly.entity_id
_entity_poly.type
_entity_poly.pdbx_seq_one_letter_code
_entity_poly.pdbx_strand_id
1 'polypeptide(L)'
;MRYNQLGRTDIKVSALCLGSMTWGSQNTTPEAYAQIDMALDRGVNFIDTAEMYPVNPLAKETQGDTERILGDWIGASGRRQDIILATKVSGKGYMNVRDGAPITPASIDLALDASLRSLKTDYIDLYQLHWPNRGSYMFRQNWTYDASGQDSDEVIDHMIEVLQHLEKCRDDGKIRHIGLSNESAWGTMRWLSIAAVQGLPRICLLYTSPSPRDRG
;
A
#
# COMPACT_ATOMS: atom_id res chain seq x y z
N MET A 1 0.04 6.98 23.54
CA MET A 1 -0.33 7.07 22.11
C MET A 1 -1.85 7.11 21.97
N ARG A 2 -2.41 7.94 21.08
CA ARG A 2 -3.83 7.91 20.72
C ARG A 2 -4.03 6.86 19.61
N TYR A 3 -5.15 6.13 19.66
CA TYR A 3 -5.53 5.15 18.64
C TYR A 3 -6.84 5.55 17.98
N ASN A 4 -6.94 5.28 16.69
CA ASN A 4 -8.13 5.51 15.89
C ASN A 4 -8.56 4.19 15.26
N GLN A 5 -9.86 4.05 14.98
CA GLN A 5 -10.35 2.96 14.16
C GLN A 5 -9.96 3.21 12.70
N LEU A 6 -9.45 2.18 12.01
CA LEU A 6 -9.09 2.28 10.60
C LEU A 6 -10.35 2.22 9.74
N GLY A 7 -10.86 3.39 9.38
CA GLY A 7 -12.13 3.50 8.64
C GLY A 7 -13.30 2.87 9.39
N ARG A 8 -13.98 1.93 8.75
CA ARG A 8 -15.11 1.16 9.33
C ARG A 8 -14.71 -0.29 9.66
N THR A 9 -13.42 -0.56 9.82
CA THR A 9 -12.89 -1.89 10.15
C THR A 9 -12.89 -2.10 11.66
N ASP A 10 -12.55 -3.30 12.11
CA ASP A 10 -12.31 -3.66 13.51
C ASP A 10 -10.89 -3.31 13.98
N ILE A 11 -10.01 -2.88 13.07
CA ILE A 11 -8.61 -2.59 13.37
C ILE A 11 -8.45 -1.23 14.03
N LYS A 12 -7.69 -1.18 15.14
CA LYS A 12 -7.26 0.04 15.80
C LYS A 12 -5.80 0.32 15.47
N VAL A 13 -5.54 1.47 14.87
CA VAL A 13 -4.20 1.95 14.52
C VAL A 13 -3.79 3.13 15.39
N SER A 14 -2.51 3.23 15.70
CA SER A 14 -1.94 4.44 16.30
C SER A 14 -2.18 5.65 15.41
N ALA A 15 -2.36 6.83 16.01
CA ALA A 15 -2.55 8.09 15.28
C ALA A 15 -1.32 8.48 14.44
N LEU A 16 -0.15 7.94 14.77
CA LEU A 16 1.06 8.01 13.98
C LEU A 16 1.29 6.67 13.26
N CYS A 17 1.76 6.75 12.03
CA CYS A 17 2.18 5.60 11.24
C CYS A 17 3.69 5.68 11.01
N LEU A 18 4.41 4.59 11.19
CA LEU A 18 5.82 4.48 10.85
C LEU A 18 5.97 4.17 9.36
N GLY A 19 6.45 5.14 8.58
CA GLY A 19 6.80 4.94 7.17
C GLY A 19 8.20 4.33 7.05
N SER A 20 8.40 3.49 6.04
CA SER A 20 9.60 2.69 5.87
C SER A 20 10.36 2.94 4.55
N MET A 21 9.97 3.92 3.76
CA MET A 21 10.40 4.10 2.37
C MET A 21 11.91 4.37 2.16
N THR A 22 12.69 4.48 3.24
CA THR A 22 14.14 4.73 3.20
C THR A 22 14.98 3.57 3.74
N TRP A 23 14.35 2.52 4.27
CA TRP A 23 15.07 1.36 4.82
C TRP A 23 15.68 0.52 3.70
N GLY A 24 16.99 0.31 3.79
CA GLY A 24 17.75 -0.36 2.75
C GLY A 24 18.43 0.60 1.76
N SER A 25 18.24 1.93 1.92
CA SER A 25 18.94 2.94 1.14
C SER A 25 19.58 4.01 2.05
N GLN A 26 18.78 4.86 2.68
CA GLN A 26 19.28 5.90 3.59
C GLN A 26 19.43 5.40 5.03
N ASN A 27 18.70 4.35 5.40
CA ASN A 27 18.81 3.69 6.70
C ASN A 27 19.31 2.27 6.53
N THR A 28 20.25 1.89 7.37
CA THR A 28 20.74 0.53 7.49
C THR A 28 19.71 -0.38 8.17
N THR A 29 19.88 -1.70 8.05
CA THR A 29 19.03 -2.69 8.74
C THR A 29 19.02 -2.48 10.27
N PRO A 30 20.15 -2.29 10.98
CA PRO A 30 20.11 -2.00 12.42
C PRO A 30 19.36 -0.73 12.78
N GLU A 31 19.48 0.33 11.97
CA GLU A 31 18.72 1.57 12.19
C GLU A 31 17.21 1.36 11.99
N ALA A 32 16.81 0.59 10.98
CA ALA A 32 15.41 0.23 10.76
C ALA A 32 14.85 -0.54 11.97
N TYR A 33 15.57 -1.52 12.49
CA TYR A 33 15.16 -2.26 13.68
C TYR A 33 15.02 -1.37 14.91
N ALA A 34 15.97 -0.49 15.14
CA ALA A 34 15.90 0.48 16.24
C ALA A 34 14.69 1.42 16.10
N GLN A 35 14.33 1.82 14.88
CA GLN A 35 13.15 2.63 14.61
C GLN A 35 11.85 1.86 14.88
N ILE A 36 11.75 0.59 14.49
CA ILE A 36 10.58 -0.26 14.74
C ILE A 36 10.40 -0.46 16.25
N ASP A 37 11.46 -0.87 16.96
CA ASP A 37 11.41 -1.12 18.39
C ASP A 37 11.04 0.15 19.17
N MET A 38 11.66 1.29 18.85
CA MET A 38 11.32 2.58 19.42
C MET A 38 9.87 2.99 19.15
N ALA A 39 9.36 2.74 17.96
CA ALA A 39 7.97 3.04 17.60
C ALA A 39 6.99 2.22 18.46
N LEU A 40 7.22 0.92 18.56
CA LEU A 40 6.41 0.01 19.38
C LEU A 40 6.47 0.37 20.86
N ASP A 41 7.64 0.68 21.40
CA ASP A 41 7.81 1.10 22.80
C ASP A 41 7.02 2.39 23.12
N ARG A 42 6.78 3.23 22.11
CA ARG A 42 5.96 4.44 22.22
C ARG A 42 4.49 4.23 21.83
N GLY A 43 4.09 2.99 21.54
CA GLY A 43 2.74 2.60 21.18
C GLY A 43 2.36 2.90 19.73
N VAL A 44 3.33 3.12 18.83
CA VAL A 44 3.07 3.18 17.37
C VAL A 44 3.02 1.76 16.86
N ASN A 45 1.82 1.29 16.46
CA ASN A 45 1.60 -0.07 15.97
C ASN A 45 1.35 -0.15 14.47
N PHE A 46 1.26 0.97 13.76
CA PHE A 46 0.95 1.00 12.34
C PHE A 46 2.23 1.24 11.54
N ILE A 47 2.58 0.30 10.65
CA ILE A 47 3.79 0.35 9.80
C ILE A 47 3.35 0.28 8.34
N ASP A 48 3.83 1.24 7.54
CA ASP A 48 3.54 1.34 6.11
C ASP A 48 4.80 1.07 5.28
N THR A 49 4.71 0.09 4.39
CA THR A 49 5.73 -0.28 3.41
C THR A 49 5.13 -0.39 2.00
N ALA A 50 5.91 -0.83 1.02
CA ALA A 50 5.45 -1.15 -0.34
C ALA A 50 6.46 -2.08 -1.05
N GLU A 51 5.99 -2.88 -2.02
CA GLU A 51 6.83 -3.78 -2.82
C GLU A 51 7.99 -3.08 -3.54
N MET A 52 7.82 -1.79 -3.87
CA MET A 52 8.82 -1.01 -4.59
C MET A 52 9.82 -0.29 -3.69
N TYR A 53 9.63 -0.31 -2.37
CA TYR A 53 10.54 0.43 -1.48
C TYR A 53 11.89 -0.29 -1.29
N PRO A 54 12.99 0.47 -1.09
CA PRO A 54 13.10 1.91 -0.85
C PRO A 54 13.01 2.75 -2.14
N VAL A 55 12.76 4.07 -1.96
CA VAL A 55 12.57 4.99 -3.10
C VAL A 55 13.52 6.18 -3.14
N ASN A 56 14.42 6.32 -2.19
CA ASN A 56 15.41 7.40 -2.15
C ASN A 56 16.82 6.87 -1.90
N PRO A 57 17.61 6.64 -2.96
CA PRO A 57 17.27 6.77 -4.38
C PRO A 57 16.38 5.63 -4.89
N LEU A 58 15.72 5.83 -6.02
CA LEU A 58 15.10 4.76 -6.79
C LEU A 58 16.20 3.96 -7.48
N ALA A 59 16.37 2.68 -7.10
CA ALA A 59 17.35 1.79 -7.70
C ALA A 59 16.75 0.38 -7.86
N LYS A 60 17.05 -0.28 -8.98
CA LYS A 60 16.57 -1.63 -9.24
C LYS A 60 17.17 -2.64 -8.27
N GLU A 61 18.42 -2.40 -7.88
CA GLU A 61 19.21 -3.29 -7.03
C GLU A 61 18.67 -3.38 -5.59
N THR A 62 18.05 -2.31 -5.10
CA THR A 62 17.52 -2.23 -3.74
C THR A 62 16.00 -2.42 -3.68
N GLN A 63 15.34 -2.56 -4.82
CA GLN A 63 13.88 -2.71 -4.86
C GLN A 63 13.43 -3.91 -4.04
N GLY A 64 12.46 -3.68 -3.13
CA GLY A 64 11.92 -4.69 -2.22
C GLY A 64 12.76 -4.91 -0.94
N ASP A 65 13.91 -4.23 -0.78
CA ASP A 65 14.74 -4.37 0.43
C ASP A 65 13.99 -3.98 1.70
N THR A 66 13.13 -2.98 1.62
CA THR A 66 12.36 -2.52 2.78
C THR A 66 11.44 -3.61 3.34
N GLU A 67 10.74 -4.34 2.47
CA GLU A 67 9.90 -5.48 2.91
C GLU A 67 10.77 -6.62 3.46
N ARG A 68 11.95 -6.90 2.87
CA ARG A 68 12.90 -7.90 3.38
C ARG A 68 13.41 -7.55 4.77
N ILE A 69 13.82 -6.30 4.99
CA ILE A 69 14.29 -5.81 6.30
C ILE A 69 13.18 -5.94 7.35
N LEU A 70 11.96 -5.54 7.03
CA LEU A 70 10.83 -5.67 7.94
C LEU A 70 10.48 -7.14 8.22
N GLY A 71 10.52 -7.99 7.19
CA GLY A 71 10.29 -9.42 7.33
C GLY A 71 11.36 -10.12 8.19
N ASP A 72 12.62 -9.70 8.06
CA ASP A 72 13.71 -10.20 8.90
C ASP A 72 13.52 -9.81 10.37
N TRP A 73 13.07 -8.57 10.63
CA TRP A 73 12.71 -8.13 11.97
C TRP A 73 11.51 -8.93 12.53
N ILE A 74 10.44 -9.15 11.73
CA ILE A 74 9.29 -9.96 12.12
C ILE A 74 9.72 -11.37 12.51
N GLY A 75 10.55 -12.01 11.66
CA GLY A 75 11.03 -13.37 11.89
C GLY A 75 11.93 -13.50 13.12
N ALA A 76 12.79 -12.50 13.36
CA ALA A 76 13.73 -12.51 14.49
C ALA A 76 13.04 -12.16 15.82
N SER A 77 12.10 -11.22 15.81
CA SER A 77 11.44 -10.72 17.03
C SER A 77 10.23 -11.59 17.45
N GLY A 78 9.59 -12.28 16.51
CA GLY A 78 8.32 -12.97 16.72
C GLY A 78 7.13 -12.05 17.00
N ARG A 79 7.27 -10.73 16.74
CA ARG A 79 6.32 -9.68 17.13
C ARG A 79 5.35 -9.27 16.01
N ARG A 80 5.06 -10.16 15.04
CA ARG A 80 4.09 -9.88 13.95
C ARG A 80 2.74 -9.39 14.47
N GLN A 81 2.28 -9.92 15.60
CA GLN A 81 0.98 -9.59 16.20
C GLN A 81 0.93 -8.19 16.84
N ASP A 82 2.09 -7.59 17.12
CA ASP A 82 2.18 -6.26 17.75
C ASP A 82 1.98 -5.14 16.73
N ILE A 83 2.01 -5.45 15.44
CA ILE A 83 1.95 -4.47 14.35
C ILE A 83 0.72 -4.65 13.46
N ILE A 84 0.20 -3.52 12.98
CA ILE A 84 -0.71 -3.45 11.85
C ILE A 84 0.13 -3.12 10.62
N LEU A 85 0.24 -4.10 9.73
CA LEU A 85 1.14 -4.05 8.58
C LEU A 85 0.40 -3.65 7.32
N ALA A 86 0.84 -2.54 6.71
CA ALA A 86 0.37 -2.10 5.41
C ALA A 86 1.47 -2.26 4.36
N THR A 87 1.11 -2.83 3.20
CA THR A 87 1.97 -2.81 2.00
C THR A 87 1.16 -2.48 0.76
N LYS A 88 1.82 -2.32 -0.40
CA LYS A 88 1.19 -1.78 -1.60
C LYS A 88 1.66 -2.48 -2.86
N VAL A 89 0.73 -2.71 -3.79
CA VAL A 89 1.03 -3.09 -5.18
C VAL A 89 1.20 -1.86 -6.05
N SER A 90 2.28 -1.80 -6.82
CA SER A 90 2.60 -0.69 -7.73
C SER A 90 1.64 -0.66 -8.93
N GLY A 91 1.19 0.53 -9.30
CA GLY A 91 0.43 0.76 -10.53
C GLY A 91 1.31 0.73 -11.78
N LYS A 92 0.68 0.99 -12.92
CA LYS A 92 1.34 1.01 -14.24
C LYS A 92 2.48 2.03 -14.30
N GLY A 93 3.58 1.66 -14.97
CA GLY A 93 4.63 2.58 -15.42
C GLY A 93 5.93 2.55 -14.61
N TYR A 94 6.01 1.84 -13.49
CA TYR A 94 7.26 1.71 -12.74
C TYR A 94 8.07 0.49 -13.22
N MET A 95 9.03 0.73 -14.11
CA MET A 95 9.75 -0.31 -14.85
C MET A 95 10.54 -1.30 -14.00
N ASN A 96 10.96 -0.91 -12.78
CA ASN A 96 11.70 -1.81 -11.89
C ASN A 96 10.82 -2.90 -11.25
N VAL A 97 9.50 -2.75 -11.33
CA VAL A 97 8.53 -3.72 -10.78
C VAL A 97 7.69 -4.27 -11.94
N ARG A 98 7.78 -5.55 -12.19
CA ARG A 98 7.03 -6.26 -13.25
C ARG A 98 7.04 -5.53 -14.61
N ASP A 99 8.18 -4.93 -14.97
CA ASP A 99 8.37 -4.17 -16.21
C ASP A 99 7.29 -3.08 -16.43
N GLY A 100 6.83 -2.47 -15.34
CA GLY A 100 5.81 -1.43 -15.36
C GLY A 100 4.39 -1.92 -15.65
N ALA A 101 4.12 -3.20 -15.47
CA ALA A 101 2.81 -3.79 -15.69
C ALA A 101 1.72 -3.11 -14.84
N PRO A 102 0.49 -3.01 -15.38
CA PRO A 102 -0.65 -2.46 -14.64
C PRO A 102 -1.09 -3.36 -13.49
N ILE A 103 -1.85 -2.79 -12.55
CA ILE A 103 -2.59 -3.58 -11.56
C ILE A 103 -3.67 -4.37 -12.30
N THR A 104 -3.60 -5.69 -12.17
CA THR A 104 -4.57 -6.67 -12.67
C THR A 104 -4.67 -7.80 -11.65
N PRO A 105 -5.66 -8.69 -11.70
CA PRO A 105 -5.69 -9.89 -10.84
C PRO A 105 -4.37 -10.65 -10.83
N ALA A 106 -3.80 -10.94 -11.99
CA ALA A 106 -2.53 -11.66 -12.10
C ALA A 106 -1.34 -10.90 -11.49
N SER A 107 -1.26 -9.59 -11.68
CA SER A 107 -0.19 -8.79 -11.07
C SER A 107 -0.34 -8.63 -9.57
N ILE A 108 -1.59 -8.63 -9.05
CA ILE A 108 -1.88 -8.63 -7.61
C ILE A 108 -1.38 -9.95 -7.00
N ASP A 109 -1.68 -11.11 -7.59
CA ASP A 109 -1.22 -12.40 -7.09
C ASP A 109 0.30 -12.44 -6.98
N LEU A 110 1.00 -12.05 -8.05
CA LEU A 110 2.47 -12.02 -8.09
C LEU A 110 3.05 -11.07 -7.01
N ALA A 111 2.48 -9.88 -6.87
CA ALA A 111 2.93 -8.87 -5.93
C ALA A 111 2.65 -9.30 -4.48
N LEU A 112 1.42 -9.76 -4.21
CA LEU A 112 1.00 -10.17 -2.87
C LEU A 112 1.80 -11.37 -2.38
N ASP A 113 1.99 -12.39 -3.21
CA ASP A 113 2.78 -13.57 -2.86
C ASP A 113 4.27 -13.22 -2.65
N ALA A 114 4.82 -12.26 -3.42
CA ALA A 114 6.16 -11.76 -3.21
C ALA A 114 6.28 -10.98 -1.88
N SER A 115 5.33 -10.10 -1.58
CA SER A 115 5.27 -9.34 -0.33
C SER A 115 5.14 -10.25 0.88
N LEU A 116 4.25 -11.24 0.86
CA LEU A 116 4.09 -12.21 1.95
C LEU A 116 5.39 -12.98 2.24
N ARG A 117 6.09 -13.41 1.17
CA ARG A 117 7.41 -14.07 1.32
C ARG A 117 8.46 -13.13 1.91
N SER A 118 8.57 -11.91 1.38
CA SER A 118 9.55 -10.91 1.84
C SER A 118 9.30 -10.51 3.29
N LEU A 119 8.04 -10.31 3.66
CA LEU A 119 7.60 -9.91 5.00
C LEU A 119 7.54 -11.08 6.00
N LYS A 120 7.76 -12.32 5.54
CA LYS A 120 7.73 -13.55 6.37
C LYS A 120 6.45 -13.67 7.21
N THR A 121 5.31 -13.43 6.56
CA THR A 121 3.98 -13.47 7.19
C THR A 121 2.97 -14.09 6.25
N ASP A 122 1.91 -14.69 6.81
CA ASP A 122 0.84 -15.32 6.03
C ASP A 122 -0.26 -14.32 5.65
N TYR A 123 -0.26 -13.12 6.23
CA TYR A 123 -1.29 -12.13 5.97
C TYR A 123 -0.78 -10.68 6.07
N ILE A 124 -1.46 -9.79 5.34
CA ILE A 124 -1.30 -8.34 5.39
C ILE A 124 -2.56 -7.72 6.01
N ASP A 125 -2.42 -6.80 6.95
CA ASP A 125 -3.58 -6.14 7.58
C ASP A 125 -4.24 -5.13 6.64
N LEU A 126 -3.44 -4.37 5.88
CA LEU A 126 -3.92 -3.39 4.90
C LEU A 126 -3.14 -3.52 3.59
N TYR A 127 -3.81 -4.00 2.53
CA TYR A 127 -3.21 -4.07 1.20
C TYR A 127 -3.69 -2.90 0.35
N GLN A 128 -2.78 -2.14 -0.23
CA GLN A 128 -3.10 -0.87 -0.89
C GLN A 128 -2.76 -0.93 -2.39
N LEU A 129 -3.61 -0.31 -3.22
CA LEU A 129 -3.28 0.04 -4.59
C LEU A 129 -2.46 1.32 -4.57
N HIS A 130 -1.17 1.25 -4.96
CA HIS A 130 -0.19 2.31 -4.72
C HIS A 130 -0.47 3.58 -5.54
N TRP A 131 -0.95 3.42 -6.77
CA TRP A 131 -1.51 4.46 -7.62
C TRP A 131 -2.38 3.84 -8.71
N PRO A 132 -3.33 4.59 -9.28
CA PRO A 132 -4.21 4.06 -10.32
C PRO A 132 -3.48 3.82 -11.65
N ASN A 133 -3.89 2.78 -12.39
CA ASN A 133 -3.34 2.45 -13.73
C ASN A 133 -3.51 3.57 -14.75
N ARG A 134 -4.57 4.36 -14.61
CA ARG A 134 -4.88 5.50 -15.49
C ARG A 134 -3.99 6.72 -15.27
N GLY A 135 -3.04 6.63 -14.33
CA GLY A 135 -2.22 7.74 -13.91
C GLY A 135 -2.87 8.58 -12.80
N SER A 136 -2.12 9.55 -12.32
CA SER A 136 -2.52 10.41 -11.20
C SER A 136 -1.81 11.75 -11.31
N TYR A 137 -2.41 12.81 -10.79
CA TYR A 137 -1.76 14.12 -10.64
C TYR A 137 -0.69 14.14 -9.52
N MET A 138 -0.52 13.04 -8.81
CA MET A 138 0.52 12.87 -7.79
C MET A 138 1.91 12.73 -8.41
N PHE A 139 2.96 12.59 -7.61
CA PHE A 139 4.34 12.41 -8.06
C PHE A 139 4.86 13.53 -8.97
N ARG A 140 4.52 14.78 -8.65
CA ARG A 140 4.90 16.00 -9.41
C ARG A 140 4.26 16.11 -10.79
N GLN A 141 3.19 15.35 -11.09
CA GLN A 141 2.47 15.38 -12.37
C GLN A 141 1.28 16.35 -12.37
N ASN A 142 1.10 17.13 -11.33
CA ASN A 142 -0.05 18.04 -11.16
C ASN A 142 -0.19 19.14 -12.25
N TRP A 143 0.85 19.39 -13.05
CA TRP A 143 0.81 20.32 -14.19
C TRP A 143 0.69 19.61 -15.55
N THR A 144 0.99 18.32 -15.62
CA THR A 144 1.08 17.57 -16.87
C THR A 144 0.04 16.46 -16.98
N TYR A 145 -0.60 16.10 -15.87
CA TYR A 145 -1.62 15.05 -15.85
C TYR A 145 -2.90 15.55 -16.54
N ASP A 146 -3.31 14.82 -17.57
CA ASP A 146 -4.54 15.03 -18.33
C ASP A 146 -5.44 13.79 -18.23
N ALA A 147 -6.65 13.98 -17.71
CA ALA A 147 -7.65 12.93 -17.58
C ALA A 147 -8.63 12.89 -18.76
N SER A 148 -8.54 13.80 -19.73
CA SER A 148 -9.55 13.95 -20.81
C SER A 148 -9.64 12.74 -21.76
N GLY A 149 -8.54 11.98 -21.87
CA GLY A 149 -8.48 10.77 -22.71
C GLY A 149 -8.89 9.47 -22.02
N GLN A 150 -9.41 9.54 -20.79
CA GLN A 150 -9.80 8.33 -20.05
C GLN A 150 -11.19 7.86 -20.44
N ASP A 151 -11.33 6.57 -20.74
CA ASP A 151 -12.63 5.91 -20.86
C ASP A 151 -13.13 5.53 -19.46
N SER A 152 -14.26 6.13 -19.06
CA SER A 152 -14.83 5.91 -17.73
C SER A 152 -15.37 4.49 -17.55
N ASP A 153 -15.89 3.87 -18.60
CA ASP A 153 -16.47 2.53 -18.51
C ASP A 153 -15.37 1.49 -18.39
N GLU A 154 -14.29 1.60 -19.19
CA GLU A 154 -13.11 0.74 -19.04
C GLU A 154 -12.47 0.86 -17.65
N VAL A 155 -12.41 2.07 -17.09
CA VAL A 155 -11.89 2.28 -15.72
C VAL A 155 -12.79 1.62 -14.68
N ILE A 156 -14.11 1.71 -14.84
CA ILE A 156 -15.08 1.10 -13.91
C ILE A 156 -14.99 -0.42 -13.99
N ASP A 157 -14.95 -1.00 -15.19
CA ASP A 157 -14.83 -2.45 -15.38
C ASP A 157 -13.55 -2.99 -14.73
N HIS A 158 -12.43 -2.30 -14.93
CA HIS A 158 -11.18 -2.64 -14.26
C HIS A 158 -11.29 -2.55 -12.72
N MET A 159 -11.96 -1.52 -12.19
CA MET A 159 -12.16 -1.40 -10.74
C MET A 159 -12.99 -2.57 -10.18
N ILE A 160 -14.02 -2.98 -10.89
CA ILE A 160 -14.86 -4.15 -10.53
C ILE A 160 -14.01 -5.42 -10.49
N GLU A 161 -13.26 -5.70 -11.57
CA GLU A 161 -12.38 -6.87 -11.65
C GLU A 161 -11.37 -6.92 -10.49
N VAL A 162 -10.72 -5.80 -10.22
CA VAL A 162 -9.73 -5.69 -9.13
C VAL A 162 -10.38 -5.90 -7.76
N LEU A 163 -11.56 -5.32 -7.48
CA LEU A 163 -12.24 -5.51 -6.20
C LEU A 163 -12.69 -6.95 -6.00
N GLN A 164 -13.23 -7.60 -7.04
CA GLN A 164 -13.62 -9.01 -7.00
C GLN A 164 -12.43 -9.92 -6.70
N HIS A 165 -11.27 -9.59 -7.27
CA HIS A 165 -10.04 -10.35 -7.02
C HIS A 165 -9.50 -10.13 -5.60
N LEU A 166 -9.50 -8.89 -5.13
CA LEU A 166 -9.10 -8.56 -3.76
C LEU A 166 -10.04 -9.17 -2.72
N GLU A 167 -11.33 -9.35 -3.05
CA GLU A 167 -12.25 -10.12 -2.22
C GLU A 167 -11.79 -11.57 -2.05
N LYS A 168 -11.38 -12.24 -3.12
CA LYS A 168 -10.80 -13.60 -3.05
C LYS A 168 -9.55 -13.63 -2.20
N CYS A 169 -8.63 -12.67 -2.37
CA CYS A 169 -7.43 -12.58 -1.54
C CYS A 169 -7.76 -12.41 -0.05
N ARG A 170 -8.85 -11.69 0.27
CA ARG A 170 -9.35 -11.53 1.64
C ARG A 170 -9.96 -12.84 2.16
N ASP A 171 -10.78 -13.49 1.38
CA ASP A 171 -11.45 -14.74 1.75
C ASP A 171 -10.45 -15.91 1.91
N ASP A 172 -9.36 -15.89 1.14
CA ASP A 172 -8.18 -16.76 1.29
C ASP A 172 -7.33 -16.42 2.53
N GLY A 173 -7.65 -15.35 3.25
CA GLY A 173 -6.94 -14.91 4.46
C GLY A 173 -5.61 -14.21 4.21
N LYS A 174 -5.22 -13.95 2.96
CA LYS A 174 -3.95 -13.29 2.60
C LYS A 174 -3.94 -11.80 2.94
N ILE A 175 -5.10 -11.14 2.87
CA ILE A 175 -5.27 -9.73 3.24
C ILE A 175 -6.49 -9.57 4.14
N ARG A 176 -6.49 -8.57 5.02
CA ARG A 176 -7.65 -8.26 5.86
C ARG A 176 -8.49 -7.14 5.29
N HIS A 177 -7.86 -6.06 4.92
CA HIS A 177 -8.52 -4.84 4.42
C HIS A 177 -7.80 -4.26 3.21
N ILE A 178 -8.54 -3.44 2.46
CA ILE A 178 -8.10 -2.83 1.21
C ILE A 178 -8.03 -1.32 1.39
N GLY A 179 -6.93 -0.73 0.92
CA GLY A 179 -6.71 0.71 0.87
C GLY A 179 -6.35 1.21 -0.53
N LEU A 180 -6.40 2.51 -0.68
CA LEU A 180 -5.93 3.23 -1.87
C LEU A 180 -4.77 4.14 -1.48
N SER A 181 -3.89 4.40 -2.44
CA SER A 181 -2.84 5.39 -2.34
C SER A 181 -2.79 6.21 -3.63
N ASN A 182 -2.52 7.51 -3.50
CA ASN A 182 -2.39 8.43 -4.63
C ASN A 182 -3.58 8.43 -5.62
N GLU A 183 -4.75 8.10 -5.12
CA GLU A 183 -5.99 8.10 -5.87
C GLU A 183 -6.63 9.50 -5.87
N SER A 184 -7.36 9.83 -6.93
CA SER A 184 -8.14 11.06 -7.03
C SER A 184 -9.44 10.98 -6.22
N ALA A 185 -10.06 12.14 -5.94
CA ALA A 185 -11.38 12.19 -5.32
C ALA A 185 -12.43 11.45 -6.17
N TRP A 186 -12.39 11.64 -7.50
CA TRP A 186 -13.28 10.94 -8.43
C TRP A 186 -13.09 9.42 -8.33
N GLY A 187 -11.86 8.92 -8.41
CA GLY A 187 -11.60 7.49 -8.33
C GLY A 187 -11.97 6.91 -6.97
N THR A 188 -11.65 7.61 -5.89
CA THR A 188 -12.03 7.18 -4.53
C THR A 188 -13.55 7.01 -4.41
N MET A 189 -14.33 7.97 -4.92
CA MET A 189 -15.78 7.86 -4.93
C MET A 189 -16.28 6.71 -5.80
N ARG A 190 -15.62 6.44 -6.95
CA ARG A 190 -15.97 5.29 -7.81
C ARG A 190 -15.71 3.95 -7.10
N TRP A 191 -14.54 3.75 -6.50
CA TRP A 191 -14.23 2.56 -5.70
C TRP A 191 -15.29 2.32 -4.61
N LEU A 192 -15.66 3.37 -3.87
CA LEU A 192 -16.66 3.28 -2.80
C LEU A 192 -18.06 2.97 -3.33
N SER A 193 -18.46 3.58 -4.45
CA SER A 193 -19.77 3.36 -5.08
C SER A 193 -19.88 1.93 -5.63
N ILE A 194 -18.86 1.45 -6.33
CA ILE A 194 -18.82 0.07 -6.85
C ILE A 194 -18.92 -0.93 -5.71
N ALA A 195 -18.12 -0.76 -4.67
CA ALA A 195 -18.16 -1.64 -3.51
C ALA A 195 -19.56 -1.69 -2.87
N ALA A 196 -20.23 -0.54 -2.75
CA ALA A 196 -21.56 -0.47 -2.17
C ALA A 196 -22.65 -1.10 -3.05
N VAL A 197 -22.60 -0.88 -4.37
CA VAL A 197 -23.61 -1.38 -5.31
C VAL A 197 -23.49 -2.87 -5.55
N GLN A 198 -22.25 -3.37 -5.61
CA GLN A 198 -21.99 -4.78 -5.93
C GLN A 198 -21.76 -5.67 -4.69
N GLY A 199 -21.82 -5.10 -3.48
CA GLY A 199 -21.57 -5.86 -2.25
C GLY A 199 -20.12 -6.28 -2.06
N LEU A 200 -19.17 -5.62 -2.74
CA LEU A 200 -17.75 -5.91 -2.71
C LEU A 200 -17.04 -5.26 -1.51
N PRO A 201 -15.80 -5.66 -1.18
CA PRO A 201 -15.06 -5.10 -0.06
C PRO A 201 -14.89 -3.59 -0.17
N ARG A 202 -15.23 -2.89 0.92
CA ARG A 202 -15.11 -1.45 1.00
C ARG A 202 -13.65 -1.03 1.22
N ILE A 203 -13.23 -0.01 0.50
CA ILE A 203 -11.97 0.69 0.77
C ILE A 203 -12.03 1.37 2.14
N CYS A 204 -11.05 1.15 3.00
CA CYS A 204 -11.03 1.67 4.36
C CYS A 204 -10.06 2.83 4.59
N LEU A 205 -9.09 3.02 3.70
CA LEU A 205 -8.07 4.07 3.78
C LEU A 205 -7.78 4.67 2.40
N LEU A 206 -7.56 5.97 2.35
CA LEU A 206 -6.87 6.64 1.25
C LEU A 206 -5.62 7.34 1.82
N TYR A 207 -4.45 6.95 1.32
CA TYR A 207 -3.19 7.62 1.58
C TYR A 207 -2.75 8.40 0.34
N THR A 208 -2.41 9.67 0.48
CA THR A 208 -1.91 10.49 -0.62
C THR A 208 -0.65 11.23 -0.21
N SER A 209 0.25 11.44 -1.17
CA SER A 209 1.35 12.37 -0.96
C SER A 209 0.80 13.78 -0.70
N PRO A 210 1.38 14.55 0.23
CA PRO A 210 0.94 15.92 0.50
C PRO A 210 0.94 16.75 -0.79
N SER A 211 -0.18 17.40 -1.08
CA SER A 211 -0.26 18.38 -2.16
C SER A 211 0.65 19.58 -1.82
N PRO A 212 1.26 20.25 -2.81
CA PRO A 212 1.94 21.53 -2.58
C PRO A 212 1.04 22.59 -1.92
N ARG A 213 -0.30 22.45 -2.02
CA ARG A 213 -1.28 23.34 -1.37
C ARG A 213 -1.45 23.03 0.12
N ASP A 214 -1.05 21.85 0.58
CA ASP A 214 -1.16 21.45 1.99
C ASP A 214 0.06 21.89 2.81
N ARG A 215 1.01 22.56 2.17
CA ARG A 215 2.18 23.18 2.80
C ARG A 215 1.91 24.68 3.04
N GLY A 216 0.83 24.96 3.75
CA GLY A 216 0.55 26.29 4.26
C GLY A 216 1.43 26.64 5.44
#